data_fd7a9ed59ab438404a95f4e5d6ad295c
#
_entry.id   fd7a9ed59ab438404a95f4e5d6ad295c
#
_cell.length_a   1.000
_cell.length_b   1.000
_cell.length_c   1.000
_cell.angle_alpha   90.00
_cell.angle_beta   90.00
_cell.angle_gamma   90.00
#
_symmetry.space_group_name_H-M   'P 1'
#
loop_
_entity.id
_entity.type
_entity.pdbx_description
1 polymer ?
#
loop_
_entity_poly.entity_id
_entity_poly.type
_entity_poly.pdbx_seq_one_letter_code
_entity_poly.pdbx_strand_id
1 'polypeptide(L)'
;MVFYDVTTLYFEADREDDLRRTGFSKEGRHRHPQIILGLLVSSDGCPLAYCIHPGNKYEGHTMLPAVTGFVGRYGLEDFIVVADSGLMTGENVRELDRLGYKYIIGARIKTESATVKRVILSMERTEGKTLEIDKGYGQRLLAPDFRNGTPKSG
;
A
#
# COMPACT_ATOMS: atom_id res chain seq x y z
N MET A 1 8.94 -9.82 7.11
CA MET A 1 8.02 -8.83 6.50
C MET A 1 8.11 -8.92 5.00
N VAL A 2 7.02 -8.72 4.31
CA VAL A 2 6.98 -8.57 2.86
C VAL A 2 6.33 -7.23 2.51
N PHE A 3 6.95 -6.50 1.62
CA PHE A 3 6.44 -5.22 1.13
C PHE A 3 5.75 -5.44 -0.21
N TYR A 4 4.57 -4.87 -0.37
CA TYR A 4 3.86 -4.87 -1.64
C TYR A 4 3.65 -3.44 -2.12
N ASP A 5 4.06 -3.18 -3.33
CA ASP A 5 3.84 -1.91 -4.01
C ASP A 5 3.46 -2.12 -5.47
N VAL A 6 2.87 -1.11 -6.09
CA VAL A 6 2.51 -1.13 -7.49
C VAL A 6 3.07 0.08 -8.22
N THR A 7 3.44 -0.15 -9.47
CA THR A 7 3.82 0.90 -10.39
C THR A 7 3.07 0.76 -11.71
N THR A 8 2.84 1.87 -12.39
CA THR A 8 2.23 1.91 -13.71
C THR A 8 3.32 2.06 -14.76
N LEU A 9 3.35 1.16 -15.72
CA LEU A 9 4.27 1.21 -16.87
C LEU A 9 3.47 1.58 -18.11
N TYR A 10 3.88 2.67 -18.77
CA TYR A 10 3.25 3.20 -19.97
C TYR A 10 3.95 2.70 -21.23
N PHE A 11 3.18 2.49 -22.28
CA PHE A 11 3.69 2.09 -23.58
C PHE A 11 3.46 3.20 -24.61
N GLU A 12 4.49 3.52 -25.36
CA GLU A 12 4.38 4.40 -26.53
C GLU A 12 3.83 3.62 -27.73
N ALA A 13 2.60 3.18 -27.60
CA ALA A 13 1.89 2.39 -28.60
C ALA A 13 0.44 2.85 -28.69
N ASP A 14 -0.14 2.82 -29.88
CA ASP A 14 -1.52 3.23 -30.10
C ASP A 14 -2.52 2.07 -30.01
N ARG A 15 -2.04 0.85 -29.79
CA ARG A 15 -2.88 -0.35 -29.74
C ARG A 15 -2.96 -0.93 -28.35
N GLU A 16 -4.17 -1.20 -27.94
CA GLU A 16 -4.47 -1.97 -26.72
C GLU A 16 -4.49 -3.47 -27.01
N ASP A 17 -4.25 -4.25 -25.96
CA ASP A 17 -4.46 -5.70 -25.92
C ASP A 17 -5.08 -6.08 -24.57
N ASP A 18 -5.05 -7.35 -24.18
CA ASP A 18 -5.67 -7.82 -22.94
C ASP A 18 -5.02 -7.26 -21.68
N LEU A 19 -3.75 -6.87 -21.73
CA LEU A 19 -2.98 -6.33 -20.61
C LEU A 19 -2.73 -4.82 -20.77
N ARG A 20 -2.30 -4.39 -21.96
CA ARG A 20 -2.04 -2.98 -22.25
C ARG A 20 -3.35 -2.27 -22.50
N ARG A 21 -3.87 -1.60 -21.48
CA ARG A 21 -5.14 -0.86 -21.51
C ARG A 21 -4.92 0.57 -21.10
N THR A 22 -5.66 1.47 -21.70
CA THR A 22 -5.74 2.85 -21.19
C THR A 22 -6.46 2.83 -19.85
N GLY A 23 -5.96 3.62 -18.90
CA GLY A 23 -6.48 3.64 -17.54
C GLY A 23 -6.26 4.98 -16.86
N PHE A 24 -6.51 5.01 -15.56
CA PHE A 24 -6.25 6.20 -14.76
C PHE A 24 -4.74 6.46 -14.70
N SER A 25 -4.33 7.66 -15.04
CA SER A 25 -2.94 8.10 -14.98
C SER A 25 -2.78 9.27 -14.01
N LYS A 26 -1.96 9.10 -12.98
CA LYS A 26 -1.57 10.17 -12.06
C LYS A 26 -0.69 11.22 -12.75
N GLU A 27 -0.04 10.85 -13.86
CA GLU A 27 0.85 11.68 -14.64
C GLU A 27 0.18 12.38 -15.84
N GLY A 28 -1.14 12.23 -16.00
CA GLY A 28 -1.89 12.82 -17.11
C GLY A 28 -1.75 12.09 -18.44
N ARG A 29 -1.15 10.90 -18.48
CA ARG A 29 -0.92 10.09 -19.68
C ARG A 29 -2.13 9.22 -20.06
N HIS A 30 -3.33 9.77 -20.04
CA HIS A 30 -4.58 9.02 -20.22
C HIS A 30 -4.77 8.37 -21.62
N ARG A 31 -3.95 8.72 -22.60
CA ARG A 31 -4.02 8.18 -23.96
C ARG A 31 -3.06 7.02 -24.21
N HIS A 32 -2.11 6.79 -23.32
CA HIS A 32 -1.13 5.73 -23.50
C HIS A 32 -1.62 4.45 -22.84
N PRO A 33 -1.61 3.31 -23.57
CA PRO A 33 -1.81 2.01 -22.96
C PRO A 33 -0.79 1.78 -21.84
N GLN A 34 -1.23 1.18 -20.77
CA GLN A 34 -0.43 0.95 -19.59
C GLN A 34 -0.68 -0.45 -19.04
N ILE A 35 0.20 -0.92 -18.20
CA ILE A 35 0.00 -2.08 -17.31
C ILE A 35 0.24 -1.66 -15.87
N ILE A 36 -0.32 -2.41 -14.94
CA ILE A 36 -0.02 -2.27 -13.53
C ILE A 36 0.88 -3.43 -13.12
N LEU A 37 2.09 -3.12 -12.68
CA LEU A 37 3.05 -4.08 -12.15
C LEU A 37 3.01 -4.03 -10.63
N GLY A 38 2.60 -5.13 -10.01
CA GLY A 38 2.71 -5.33 -8.57
C GLY A 38 3.98 -6.09 -8.23
N LEU A 39 4.69 -5.68 -7.21
CA LEU A 39 5.94 -6.28 -6.75
C LEU A 39 5.87 -6.62 -5.27
N LEU A 40 6.23 -7.84 -4.92
CA LEU A 40 6.48 -8.30 -3.56
C LEU A 40 7.98 -8.33 -3.30
N VAL A 41 8.41 -7.69 -2.22
CA VAL A 41 9.82 -7.53 -1.85
C VAL A 41 10.02 -7.93 -0.40
N SER A 42 11.10 -8.61 -0.09
CA SER A 42 11.49 -8.94 1.29
C SER A 42 12.03 -7.72 2.04
N SER A 43 12.24 -7.85 3.35
CA SER A 43 12.75 -6.76 4.21
C SER A 43 14.17 -6.28 3.86
N ASP A 44 14.93 -7.10 3.17
CA ASP A 44 16.28 -6.82 2.68
C ASP A 44 16.32 -6.31 1.23
N GLY A 45 15.15 -6.07 0.63
CA GLY A 45 15.02 -5.51 -0.71
C GLY A 45 15.04 -6.54 -1.84
N CYS A 46 15.04 -7.84 -1.53
CA CYS A 46 15.01 -8.89 -2.54
C CYS A 46 13.63 -9.03 -3.18
N PRO A 47 13.47 -8.97 -4.52
CA PRO A 47 12.21 -9.27 -5.17
C PRO A 47 11.81 -10.73 -4.96
N LEU A 48 10.64 -10.98 -4.43
CA LEU A 48 10.11 -12.31 -4.14
C LEU A 48 9.15 -12.80 -5.21
N ALA A 49 8.27 -11.91 -5.66
CA ALA A 49 7.28 -12.21 -6.68
C ALA A 49 6.82 -10.93 -7.37
N TYR A 50 6.27 -11.09 -8.57
CA TYR A 50 5.61 -10.00 -9.27
C TYR A 50 4.26 -10.47 -9.84
N CYS A 51 3.39 -9.52 -10.12
CA CYS A 51 2.16 -9.76 -10.85
C CYS A 51 1.91 -8.62 -11.83
N ILE A 52 1.34 -8.95 -12.98
CA ILE A 52 0.98 -7.98 -14.01
C ILE A 52 -0.54 -7.96 -14.12
N HIS A 53 -1.11 -6.77 -14.10
CA HIS A 53 -2.53 -6.55 -14.25
C HIS A 53 -2.84 -5.63 -15.44
N PRO A 54 -4.03 -5.76 -16.02
CA PRO A 54 -4.48 -4.82 -17.04
C PRO A 54 -4.42 -3.38 -16.55
N GLY A 55 -4.02 -2.47 -17.45
CA GLY A 55 -3.79 -1.06 -17.11
C GLY A 55 -5.03 -0.30 -16.63
N ASN A 56 -6.22 -0.80 -16.90
CA ASN A 56 -7.50 -0.24 -16.43
C ASN A 56 -7.97 -0.84 -15.10
N LYS A 57 -7.21 -1.76 -14.51
CA LYS A 57 -7.56 -2.34 -13.21
C LYS A 57 -7.34 -1.33 -12.09
N TYR A 58 -8.25 -1.28 -11.11
CA TYR A 58 -8.05 -0.46 -9.93
C TYR A 58 -6.91 -1.03 -9.05
N GLU A 59 -5.92 -0.21 -8.74
CA GLU A 59 -4.72 -0.61 -7.97
C GLU A 59 -5.08 -1.32 -6.64
N GLY A 60 -6.10 -0.85 -5.93
CA GLY A 60 -6.55 -1.44 -4.67
C GLY A 60 -7.02 -2.91 -4.79
N HIS A 61 -7.35 -3.39 -6.00
CA HIS A 61 -7.75 -4.79 -6.23
C HIS A 61 -6.57 -5.70 -6.61
N THR A 62 -5.35 -5.20 -6.59
CA THR A 62 -4.16 -5.96 -7.03
C THR A 62 -3.47 -6.67 -5.88
N MET A 63 -3.50 -6.10 -4.68
CA MET A 63 -2.72 -6.54 -3.54
C MET A 63 -3.16 -7.92 -3.02
N LEU A 64 -4.44 -8.09 -2.70
CA LEU A 64 -4.92 -9.34 -2.09
C LEU A 64 -4.63 -10.58 -2.94
N PRO A 65 -4.95 -10.60 -4.26
CA PRO A 65 -4.62 -11.74 -5.10
C PRO A 65 -3.12 -12.03 -5.17
N ALA A 66 -2.27 -10.99 -5.17
CA ALA A 66 -0.83 -11.15 -5.19
C ALA A 66 -0.32 -11.78 -3.88
N VAL A 67 -0.75 -11.24 -2.74
CA VAL A 67 -0.34 -11.73 -1.42
C VAL A 67 -0.86 -13.15 -1.17
N THR A 68 -2.14 -13.41 -1.40
CA THR A 68 -2.72 -14.76 -1.18
C THR A 68 -2.12 -15.81 -2.10
N GLY A 69 -1.87 -15.46 -3.36
CA GLY A 69 -1.19 -16.34 -4.31
C GLY A 69 0.24 -16.65 -3.90
N PHE A 70 0.97 -15.66 -3.37
CA PHE A 70 2.33 -15.84 -2.86
C PHE A 70 2.34 -16.71 -1.60
N VAL A 71 1.50 -16.42 -0.62
CA VAL A 71 1.37 -17.20 0.62
C VAL A 71 1.01 -18.65 0.33
N GLY A 72 0.02 -18.88 -0.55
CA GLY A 72 -0.39 -20.24 -0.92
C GLY A 72 0.69 -21.00 -1.67
N ARG A 73 1.51 -20.33 -2.51
CA ARG A 73 2.59 -20.96 -3.26
C ARG A 73 3.75 -21.40 -2.38
N TYR A 74 4.09 -20.62 -1.36
CA TYR A 74 5.29 -20.86 -0.54
C TYR A 74 4.96 -21.37 0.86
N GLY A 75 3.67 -21.56 1.19
CA GLY A 75 3.25 -22.12 2.50
C GLY A 75 3.68 -21.25 3.68
N LEU A 76 3.61 -19.92 3.54
CA LEU A 76 4.06 -19.01 4.58
C LEU A 76 3.04 -18.93 5.72
N GLU A 77 3.47 -19.27 6.93
CA GLU A 77 2.62 -19.23 8.13
C GLU A 77 2.77 -17.91 8.92
N ASP A 78 3.96 -17.32 8.94
CA ASP A 78 4.23 -16.08 9.69
C ASP A 78 4.88 -15.02 8.80
N PHE A 79 4.07 -14.05 8.39
CA PHE A 79 4.53 -12.91 7.59
C PHE A 79 3.71 -11.66 7.95
N ILE A 80 4.26 -10.51 7.62
CA ILE A 80 3.59 -9.21 7.77
C ILE A 80 3.57 -8.53 6.40
N VAL A 81 2.39 -8.19 5.93
CA VAL A 81 2.20 -7.40 4.69
C VAL A 81 2.40 -5.93 5.00
N VAL A 82 3.29 -5.29 4.27
CA VAL A 82 3.48 -3.83 4.35
C VAL A 82 3.04 -3.22 3.02
N ALA A 83 2.11 -2.27 3.05
CA ALA A 83 1.59 -1.63 1.85
C ALA A 83 1.26 -0.15 2.07
N ASP A 84 1.30 0.63 1.00
CA ASP A 84 0.90 2.04 1.04
C ASP A 84 -0.63 2.20 1.19
N SER A 85 -1.03 3.32 1.75
CA SER A 85 -2.44 3.70 1.94
C SER A 85 -3.25 3.75 0.64
N GLY A 86 -2.60 3.95 -0.50
CA GLY A 86 -3.23 3.95 -1.83
C GLY A 86 -3.79 2.59 -2.24
N LEU A 87 -3.16 1.52 -1.78
CA LEU A 87 -3.52 0.13 -2.08
C LEU A 87 -4.56 -0.44 -1.11
N MET A 88 -4.82 0.25 -0.01
CA MET A 88 -5.65 -0.26 1.07
C MET A 88 -7.04 0.35 1.06
N THR A 89 -7.97 -0.43 0.56
CA THR A 89 -9.41 -0.17 0.73
C THR A 89 -9.89 -0.78 2.04
N GLY A 90 -11.02 -0.30 2.56
CA GLY A 90 -11.64 -0.92 3.73
C GLY A 90 -12.02 -2.39 3.50
N GLU A 91 -12.22 -2.80 2.24
CA GLU A 91 -12.46 -4.18 1.85
C GLU A 91 -11.19 -5.03 2.00
N ASN A 92 -10.05 -4.54 1.50
CA ASN A 92 -8.76 -5.21 1.66
C ASN A 92 -8.40 -5.43 3.12
N VAL A 93 -8.64 -4.43 3.98
CA VAL A 93 -8.37 -4.54 5.43
C VAL A 93 -9.23 -5.64 6.05
N ARG A 94 -10.56 -5.63 5.80
CA ARG A 94 -11.45 -6.68 6.31
C ARG A 94 -11.05 -8.08 5.84
N GLU A 95 -10.59 -8.21 4.61
CA GLU A 95 -10.18 -9.50 4.08
C GLU A 95 -8.85 -9.98 4.67
N LEU A 96 -7.89 -9.08 4.91
CA LEU A 96 -6.66 -9.42 5.64
C LEU A 96 -6.98 -9.88 7.07
N ASP A 97 -7.88 -9.19 7.76
CA ASP A 97 -8.36 -9.58 9.10
C ASP A 97 -9.03 -10.95 9.06
N ARG A 98 -9.91 -11.20 8.07
CA ARG A 98 -10.59 -12.50 7.90
C ARG A 98 -9.62 -13.66 7.65
N LEU A 99 -8.55 -13.40 6.91
CA LEU A 99 -7.49 -14.37 6.61
C LEU A 99 -6.49 -14.53 7.77
N GLY A 100 -6.58 -13.71 8.81
CA GLY A 100 -5.64 -13.72 9.93
C GLY A 100 -4.25 -13.20 9.58
N TYR A 101 -4.12 -12.42 8.51
CA TYR A 101 -2.83 -11.89 8.08
C TYR A 101 -2.46 -10.65 8.89
N LYS A 102 -1.20 -10.59 9.32
CA LYS A 102 -0.65 -9.40 9.96
C LYS A 102 -0.29 -8.36 8.89
N TYR A 103 -0.57 -7.09 9.15
CA TYR A 103 -0.27 -6.03 8.18
C TYR A 103 0.13 -4.71 8.84
N ILE A 104 0.90 -3.92 8.10
CA ILE A 104 1.24 -2.53 8.41
C ILE A 104 0.85 -1.70 7.18
N ILE A 105 0.05 -0.66 7.41
CA ILE A 105 -0.50 0.16 6.33
C ILE A 105 -0.21 1.62 6.59
N GLY A 106 0.17 2.34 5.55
CA GLY A 106 0.24 3.80 5.58
C GLY A 106 -1.14 4.39 5.90
N ALA A 107 -1.27 5.15 6.97
CA ALA A 107 -2.54 5.78 7.36
C ALA A 107 -2.76 7.09 6.62
N ARG A 108 -4.00 7.33 6.13
CA ARG A 108 -4.43 8.61 5.59
C ARG A 108 -4.99 9.48 6.70
N ILE A 109 -4.15 10.19 7.42
CA ILE A 109 -4.55 11.04 8.55
C ILE A 109 -5.68 12.01 8.18
N LYS A 110 -5.70 12.51 6.93
CA LYS A 110 -6.77 13.42 6.46
C LYS A 110 -8.18 12.81 6.50
N THR A 111 -8.30 11.50 6.38
CA THR A 111 -9.59 10.77 6.39
C THR A 111 -9.96 10.20 7.76
N GLU A 112 -9.07 10.32 8.75
CA GLU A 112 -9.34 9.84 10.11
C GLU A 112 -10.45 10.65 10.81
N SER A 113 -11.04 10.06 11.84
CA SER A 113 -12.07 10.72 12.65
C SER A 113 -11.51 11.98 13.33
N ALA A 114 -12.40 12.93 13.64
CA ALA A 114 -12.01 14.16 14.34
C ALA A 114 -11.33 13.87 15.69
N THR A 115 -11.74 12.83 16.38
CA THR A 115 -11.16 12.40 17.65
C THR A 115 -9.72 11.93 17.46
N VAL A 116 -9.47 11.03 16.51
CA VAL A 116 -8.12 10.53 16.19
C VAL A 116 -7.21 11.67 15.73
N LYS A 117 -7.71 12.54 14.84
CA LYS A 117 -6.96 13.73 14.40
C LYS A 117 -6.56 14.62 15.57
N ARG A 118 -7.48 14.88 16.49
CA ARG A 118 -7.20 15.72 17.67
C ARG A 118 -6.10 15.11 18.53
N VAL A 119 -6.16 13.80 18.78
CA VAL A 119 -5.13 13.08 19.55
C VAL A 119 -3.77 13.21 18.86
N ILE A 120 -3.69 12.94 17.54
CA ILE A 120 -2.44 13.07 16.78
C ILE A 120 -1.88 14.49 16.82
N LEU A 121 -2.74 15.51 16.66
CA LEU A 121 -2.31 16.91 16.63
C LEU A 121 -1.95 17.46 18.03
N SER A 122 -2.50 16.89 19.12
CA SER A 122 -2.20 17.29 20.48
C SER A 122 -0.93 16.62 21.05
N MET A 123 -0.31 15.70 20.31
CA MET A 123 0.92 15.05 20.76
C MET A 123 2.06 16.05 20.91
N GLU A 124 2.70 16.05 22.07
CA GLU A 124 4.03 16.64 22.21
C GLU A 124 5.01 15.86 21.33
N ARG A 125 5.63 16.59 20.41
CA ARG A 125 6.62 16.02 19.48
C ARG A 125 7.90 15.72 20.26
N THR A 126 8.03 14.50 20.72
CA THR A 126 9.23 14.02 21.42
C THR A 126 9.93 13.01 20.51
N GLU A 127 11.19 13.27 20.19
CA GLU A 127 11.99 12.42 19.29
C GLU A 127 12.01 10.97 19.79
N GLY A 128 11.76 10.03 18.87
CA GLY A 128 11.78 8.60 19.14
C GLY A 128 10.53 8.04 19.85
N LYS A 129 9.52 8.85 20.14
CA LYS A 129 8.24 8.35 20.69
C LYS A 129 7.27 8.00 19.59
N THR A 130 6.66 6.84 19.69
CA THR A 130 5.54 6.40 18.86
C THR A 130 4.27 6.42 19.70
N LEU A 131 3.22 7.07 19.21
CA LEU A 131 1.90 6.99 19.81
C LEU A 131 1.15 5.81 19.23
N GLU A 132 0.59 4.99 20.10
CA GLU A 132 -0.30 3.91 19.73
C GLU A 132 -1.74 4.32 20.06
N ILE A 133 -2.61 4.35 19.04
CA ILE A 133 -4.04 4.66 19.17
C ILE A 133 -4.80 3.40 18.80
N ASP A 134 -5.52 2.83 19.76
CA ASP A 134 -6.44 1.73 19.49
C ASP A 134 -7.67 2.25 18.74
N LYS A 135 -7.91 1.71 17.55
CA LYS A 135 -9.07 2.02 16.70
C LYS A 135 -10.22 1.02 16.89
N GLY A 136 -10.03 0.04 17.76
CA GLY A 136 -10.95 -1.10 17.91
C GLY A 136 -10.70 -2.20 16.87
N TYR A 137 -11.35 -3.34 17.04
CA TYR A 137 -11.24 -4.51 16.14
C TYR A 137 -9.81 -5.02 15.92
N GLY A 138 -8.91 -4.84 16.91
CA GLY A 138 -7.50 -5.24 16.80
C GLY A 138 -6.62 -4.34 15.94
N GLN A 139 -7.17 -3.24 15.42
CA GLN A 139 -6.41 -2.27 14.61
C GLN A 139 -5.78 -1.21 15.52
N ARG A 140 -4.50 -0.93 15.28
CA ARG A 140 -3.74 0.09 15.98
C ARG A 140 -3.15 1.07 14.99
N LEU A 141 -3.32 2.36 15.27
CA LEU A 141 -2.63 3.41 14.53
C LEU A 141 -1.33 3.74 15.25
N LEU A 142 -0.21 3.59 14.56
CA LEU A 142 1.10 4.05 15.01
C LEU A 142 1.37 5.41 14.38
N ALA A 143 1.51 6.44 15.21
CA ALA A 143 1.91 7.76 14.76
C ALA A 143 3.36 8.00 15.18
N PRO A 144 4.33 7.87 14.25
CA PRO A 144 5.73 8.15 14.53
C PRO A 144 5.94 9.66 14.72
N ASP A 145 6.94 10.01 15.50
CA ASP A 145 7.39 11.39 15.60
C ASP A 145 8.14 11.79 14.31
N PHE A 146 7.48 12.58 13.49
CA PHE A 146 8.09 13.16 12.29
C PHE A 146 8.94 14.38 12.65
N ARG A 147 10.07 14.20 13.34
CA ARG A 147 11.10 15.22 13.35
C ARG A 147 12.20 14.88 12.37
N ASN A 148 12.46 15.88 11.54
CA ASN A 148 13.56 16.00 10.58
C ASN A 148 13.35 15.37 9.20
N GLY A 149 12.53 16.06 8.44
CA GLY A 149 12.48 15.99 6.99
C GLY A 149 12.18 17.35 6.40
N THR A 150 12.85 18.40 6.86
CA THR A 150 12.99 19.59 6.02
C THR A 150 14.02 19.25 4.94
N PRO A 151 13.64 19.20 3.65
CA PRO A 151 14.65 19.19 2.62
C PRO A 151 15.43 20.49 2.75
N LYS A 152 16.73 20.37 3.04
CA LYS A 152 17.63 21.50 2.86
C LYS A 152 17.58 21.86 1.40
N SER A 153 16.98 23.03 1.10
CA SER A 153 17.17 23.72 -0.16
C SER A 153 18.63 23.96 -0.37
N GLY A 154 19.21 23.34 -1.37
CA GLY A 154 20.50 23.61 -1.96
C GLY A 154 20.32 23.60 -3.46
#